data_77796153009670db25eaf3e93bf2b32f
#
_entry.id   77796153009670db25eaf3e93bf2b32f
#
_cell.length_a   1.000
_cell.length_b   1.000
_cell.length_c   1.000
_cell.angle_alpha   90.00
_cell.angle_beta   90.00
_cell.angle_gamma   90.00
#
_symmetry.space_group_name_H-M   'P 1'
#
loop_
_entity.id
_entity.type
_entity.pdbx_description
1 polymer ?
#
loop_
_entity_poly.entity_id
_entity_poly.type
_entity_poly.pdbx_seq_one_letter_code
_entity_poly.pdbx_strand_id
1 'polypeptide(L)'
;IENCIYGVDIQPVAVQIAKLRFFISLVVEQTPDDSKENRGIKALPNLETQFVTANTLFAIQDQMSLRSPEVIEKEEELKKIRRSIFSAKTQRTKHKYREQDKQLRKEISVLLRVTGLEAATADTLANWDPYDQNVSASFFDPHWMFGLNEGFDIVIANPPYVRQEQIRDIKPLLKPQYTCYTGVADLYVYFFERGIQLLKDSGILTYISSNKYFRANYGEKLRELLSQKTHIHTLIDFGDAPIFTAIAYPSIVITQNEAP
;
A
#
# COMPACT_ATOMS: atom_id res chain seq x y z
N ILE A 1 15.34 -2.88 3.51
CA ILE A 1 13.92 -3.06 3.88
C ILE A 1 13.40 -1.79 4.54
N GLU A 2 14.04 -1.28 5.59
CA GLU A 2 13.51 -0.21 6.47
C GLU A 2 12.92 1.00 5.72
N ASN A 3 13.56 1.46 4.65
CA ASN A 3 13.15 2.67 3.93
C ASN A 3 12.82 2.42 2.46
N CYS A 4 12.73 1.15 2.03
CA CYS A 4 12.61 0.84 0.60
C CYS A 4 11.50 -0.15 0.27
N ILE A 5 11.03 -0.96 1.22
CA ILE A 5 10.04 -2.02 0.96
C ILE A 5 8.86 -1.87 1.89
N TYR A 6 7.70 -1.69 1.29
CA TYR A 6 6.41 -1.58 1.96
C TYR A 6 5.45 -2.59 1.37
N GLY A 7 4.57 -3.14 2.18
CA GLY A 7 3.57 -4.10 1.75
C GLY A 7 2.19 -3.77 2.30
N VAL A 8 1.19 -3.95 1.47
CA VAL A 8 -0.20 -3.79 1.86
C VAL A 8 -1.04 -4.91 1.27
N ASP A 9 -1.87 -5.51 2.09
CA ASP A 9 -2.89 -6.48 1.66
C ASP A 9 -4.13 -6.29 2.52
N ILE A 10 -5.30 -6.59 1.98
CA ILE A 10 -6.56 -6.53 2.72
C ILE A 10 -6.70 -7.70 3.70
N GLN A 11 -5.98 -8.81 3.47
CA GLN A 11 -6.06 -10.01 4.27
C GLN A 11 -4.95 -10.06 5.34
N PRO A 12 -5.29 -10.10 6.63
CA PRO A 12 -4.31 -10.20 7.71
C PRO A 12 -3.33 -11.37 7.53
N VAL A 13 -3.83 -12.53 7.11
CA VAL A 13 -3.00 -13.73 6.90
C VAL A 13 -1.97 -13.51 5.79
N ALA A 14 -2.31 -12.84 4.70
CA ALA A 14 -1.38 -12.54 3.61
C ALA A 14 -0.22 -11.65 4.09
N VAL A 15 -0.53 -10.64 4.91
CA VAL A 15 0.49 -9.76 5.53
C VAL A 15 1.41 -10.56 6.46
N GLN A 16 0.88 -11.49 7.27
CA GLN A 16 1.71 -12.34 8.15
C GLN A 16 2.61 -13.27 7.34
N ILE A 17 2.10 -13.88 6.27
CA ILE A 17 2.90 -14.74 5.37
C ILE A 17 4.00 -13.92 4.70
N ALA A 18 3.69 -12.71 4.21
CA ALA A 18 4.69 -11.83 3.61
C ALA A 18 5.83 -11.52 4.59
N LYS A 19 5.51 -11.11 5.83
CA LYS A 19 6.52 -10.87 6.87
C LYS A 19 7.36 -12.11 7.17
N LEU A 20 6.73 -13.28 7.29
CA LEU A 20 7.45 -14.53 7.52
C LEU A 20 8.43 -14.83 6.39
N ARG A 21 8.03 -14.65 5.13
CA ARG A 21 8.92 -14.82 3.98
C ARG A 21 10.11 -13.87 4.00
N PHE A 22 9.90 -12.60 4.36
CA PHE A 22 10.98 -11.64 4.55
C PHE A 22 11.93 -12.06 5.68
N PHE A 23 11.41 -12.54 6.81
CA PHE A 23 12.25 -13.05 7.89
C PHE A 23 13.09 -14.24 7.46
N ILE A 24 12.51 -15.20 6.73
CA ILE A 24 13.25 -16.35 6.19
C ILE A 24 14.36 -15.88 5.26
N SER A 25 14.09 -14.98 4.31
CA SER A 25 15.12 -14.42 3.42
C SER A 25 16.24 -13.75 4.20
N LEU A 26 15.90 -12.91 5.19
CA LEU A 26 16.90 -12.23 6.02
C LEU A 26 17.77 -13.20 6.83
N VAL A 27 17.21 -14.33 7.28
CA VAL A 27 17.97 -15.36 8.02
C VAL A 27 18.87 -16.16 7.09
N VAL A 28 18.36 -16.57 5.94
CA VAL A 28 19.11 -17.40 4.97
C VAL A 28 20.29 -16.66 4.39
N GLU A 29 20.21 -15.35 4.21
CA GLU A 29 21.29 -14.53 3.70
C GLU A 29 22.38 -14.17 4.74
N GLN A 30 22.16 -14.48 6.02
CA GLN A 30 23.16 -14.22 7.04
C GLN A 30 24.26 -15.28 7.01
N THR A 31 25.51 -14.84 6.92
CA THR A 31 26.68 -15.72 7.04
C THR A 31 27.15 -15.72 8.49
N PRO A 32 27.06 -16.87 9.21
CA PRO A 32 27.59 -16.96 10.56
C PRO A 32 29.09 -16.77 10.62
N ASP A 33 29.56 -16.02 11.62
CA ASP A 33 30.98 -15.76 11.88
C ASP A 33 31.27 -16.13 13.34
N ASP A 34 31.87 -17.28 13.56
CA ASP A 34 32.15 -17.83 14.90
C ASP A 34 33.08 -16.96 15.75
N SER A 35 33.78 -15.99 15.12
CA SER A 35 34.64 -15.04 15.83
C SER A 35 33.88 -13.88 16.48
N LYS A 36 32.62 -13.71 16.18
CA LYS A 36 31.76 -12.60 16.66
C LYS A 36 30.78 -13.05 17.73
N GLU A 37 30.43 -12.10 18.61
CA GLU A 37 29.31 -12.27 19.54
C GLU A 37 28.03 -12.64 18.78
N ASN A 38 27.26 -13.61 19.31
CA ASN A 38 26.08 -14.18 18.66
C ASN A 38 26.34 -14.62 17.20
N ARG A 39 27.57 -15.08 16.91
CA ARG A 39 28.03 -15.48 15.56
C ARG A 39 27.82 -14.40 14.48
N GLY A 40 27.75 -13.13 14.87
CA GLY A 40 27.47 -12.01 13.98
C GLY A 40 26.03 -11.94 13.45
N ILE A 41 25.13 -12.80 13.92
CA ILE A 41 23.74 -12.85 13.46
C ILE A 41 22.98 -11.62 13.98
N LYS A 42 22.36 -10.89 13.06
CA LYS A 42 21.58 -9.70 13.36
C LYS A 42 20.16 -10.09 13.80
N ALA A 43 19.65 -9.38 14.78
CA ALA A 43 18.23 -9.53 15.19
C ALA A 43 17.29 -9.16 14.02
N LEU A 44 16.18 -9.88 13.92
CA LEU A 44 15.16 -9.57 12.93
C LEU A 44 14.46 -8.24 13.26
N PRO A 45 14.19 -7.39 12.26
CA PRO A 45 13.50 -6.12 12.46
C PRO A 45 12.02 -6.32 12.79
N ASN A 46 11.38 -5.28 13.32
CA ASN A 46 9.92 -5.25 13.49
C ASN A 46 9.29 -4.70 12.23
N LEU A 47 8.52 -5.52 11.52
CA LEU A 47 7.97 -5.18 10.21
C LEU A 47 6.51 -4.65 10.27
N GLU A 48 5.96 -4.40 11.45
CA GLU A 48 4.56 -3.99 11.61
C GLU A 48 4.25 -2.64 10.97
N THR A 49 5.24 -1.75 10.89
CA THR A 49 5.10 -0.41 10.29
C THR A 49 5.46 -0.35 8.81
N GLN A 50 5.97 -1.45 8.23
CA GLN A 50 6.26 -1.58 6.79
C GLN A 50 5.27 -2.48 6.07
N PHE A 51 4.61 -3.40 6.78
CA PHE A 51 3.63 -4.32 6.22
C PHE A 51 2.31 -4.13 6.96
N VAL A 52 1.32 -3.55 6.29
CA VAL A 52 0.04 -3.18 6.90
C VAL A 52 -1.13 -3.93 6.28
N THR A 53 -2.15 -4.16 7.09
CA THR A 53 -3.41 -4.72 6.63
C THR A 53 -4.39 -3.60 6.34
N ALA A 54 -4.70 -3.38 5.05
CA ALA A 54 -5.50 -2.25 4.62
C ALA A 54 -6.16 -2.47 3.25
N ASN A 55 -7.27 -1.77 3.01
CA ASN A 55 -7.92 -1.75 1.71
C ASN A 55 -7.30 -0.67 0.82
N THR A 56 -6.44 -1.09 -0.09
CA THR A 56 -5.67 -0.20 -0.99
C THR A 56 -6.57 0.65 -1.90
N LEU A 57 -7.77 0.18 -2.24
CA LEU A 57 -8.67 0.89 -3.16
C LEU A 57 -9.29 2.15 -2.58
N PHE A 58 -9.34 2.31 -1.27
CA PHE A 58 -9.95 3.49 -0.67
C PHE A 58 -8.90 4.40 -0.06
N ALA A 59 -8.69 5.55 -0.71
CA ALA A 59 -7.87 6.63 -0.17
C ALA A 59 -8.67 7.44 0.84
N ILE A 60 -8.00 8.00 1.83
CA ILE A 60 -8.51 9.17 2.52
C ILE A 60 -8.39 10.33 1.54
N GLN A 61 -9.46 11.09 1.34
CA GLN A 61 -9.43 12.26 0.46
C GLN A 61 -8.30 13.19 0.91
N ASP A 62 -7.46 13.58 -0.05
CA ASP A 62 -6.28 14.39 0.21
C ASP A 62 -6.65 15.70 0.88
N GLN A 63 -6.06 15.92 2.02
CA GLN A 63 -6.28 17.09 2.85
C GLN A 63 -4.95 17.80 3.16
N MET A 64 -4.00 17.69 2.22
CA MET A 64 -2.70 18.39 2.31
C MET A 64 -2.87 19.88 2.66
N SER A 65 -3.92 20.52 2.15
CA SER A 65 -4.26 21.92 2.45
C SER A 65 -4.65 22.18 3.92
N LEU A 66 -4.96 21.13 4.68
CA LEU A 66 -5.38 21.24 6.09
C LEU A 66 -4.22 20.99 7.06
N ARG A 67 -3.02 20.71 6.58
CA ARG A 67 -1.86 20.47 7.45
C ARG A 67 -1.20 21.75 7.89
N SER A 68 -1.52 22.18 9.12
CA SER A 68 -0.80 23.27 9.77
C SER A 68 0.67 22.87 10.06
N PRO A 69 1.57 23.85 10.30
CA PRO A 69 2.95 23.56 10.72
C PRO A 69 3.02 22.62 11.94
N GLU A 70 2.09 22.76 12.87
CA GLU A 70 2.00 21.92 14.07
C GLU A 70 1.63 20.47 13.74
N VAL A 71 0.72 20.26 12.77
CA VAL A 71 0.40 18.92 12.27
C VAL A 71 1.63 18.27 11.64
N ILE A 72 2.35 19.00 10.78
CA ILE A 72 3.56 18.51 10.12
C ILE A 72 4.64 18.11 11.14
N GLU A 73 4.85 18.94 12.17
CA GLU A 73 5.81 18.62 13.25
C GLU A 73 5.45 17.32 13.97
N LYS A 74 4.18 17.12 14.30
CA LYS A 74 3.70 15.91 14.96
C LYS A 74 3.76 14.66 14.04
N GLU A 75 3.50 14.80 12.75
CA GLU A 75 3.66 13.73 11.77
C GLU A 75 5.13 13.29 11.63
N GLU A 76 6.07 14.23 11.64
CA GLU A 76 7.51 13.92 11.66
C GLU A 76 7.96 13.26 12.98
N GLU A 77 7.38 13.63 14.10
CA GLU A 77 7.60 12.95 15.37
C GLU A 77 7.08 11.51 15.33
N LEU A 78 5.87 11.30 14.80
CA LEU A 78 5.26 9.98 14.60
C LEU A 78 6.14 9.08 13.73
N LYS A 79 6.65 9.62 12.63
CA LYS A 79 7.57 8.94 11.73
C LYS A 79 8.88 8.51 12.42
N LYS A 80 9.45 9.37 13.26
CA LYS A 80 10.64 9.03 14.08
C LYS A 80 10.35 7.89 15.06
N ILE A 81 9.19 7.91 15.73
CA ILE A 81 8.78 6.83 16.64
C ILE A 81 8.65 5.50 15.90
N ARG A 82 7.99 5.46 14.74
CA ARG A 82 7.84 4.25 13.92
C ARG A 82 9.18 3.69 13.44
N ARG A 83 10.11 4.55 13.05
CA ARG A 83 11.50 4.13 12.74
C ARG A 83 12.20 3.52 13.97
N SER A 84 12.00 4.11 15.15
CA SER A 84 12.58 3.56 16.38
C SER A 84 12.02 2.19 16.75
N ILE A 85 10.74 1.92 16.42
CA ILE A 85 10.12 0.60 16.62
C ILE A 85 10.78 -0.45 15.73
N PHE A 86 11.10 -0.12 14.47
CA PHE A 86 11.71 -1.05 13.53
C PHE A 86 12.94 -1.76 14.12
N SER A 87 13.78 -1.04 14.86
CA SER A 87 15.00 -1.55 15.47
C SER A 87 14.89 -1.90 16.97
N ALA A 88 13.71 -1.74 17.57
CA ALA A 88 13.52 -1.98 19.00
C ALA A 88 13.66 -3.48 19.36
N LYS A 89 14.55 -3.80 20.30
CA LYS A 89 14.89 -5.19 20.67
C LYS A 89 14.11 -5.74 21.86
N THR A 90 13.68 -4.88 22.80
CA THR A 90 13.02 -5.33 24.02
C THR A 90 11.52 -5.08 24.00
N GLN A 91 10.74 -5.94 24.65
CA GLN A 91 9.28 -5.76 24.77
C GLN A 91 8.93 -4.45 25.47
N ARG A 92 9.69 -4.05 26.49
CA ARG A 92 9.48 -2.78 27.20
C ARG A 92 9.64 -1.58 26.26
N THR A 93 10.69 -1.58 25.43
CA THR A 93 10.94 -0.51 24.46
C THR A 93 9.87 -0.46 23.38
N LYS A 94 9.46 -1.64 22.86
CA LYS A 94 8.36 -1.75 21.90
C LYS A 94 7.06 -1.19 22.46
N HIS A 95 6.69 -1.58 23.68
CA HIS A 95 5.47 -1.10 24.34
C HIS A 95 5.50 0.43 24.50
N LYS A 96 6.62 1.00 24.99
CA LYS A 96 6.78 2.44 25.15
C LYS A 96 6.53 3.17 23.82
N TYR A 97 7.14 2.73 22.74
CA TYR A 97 6.99 3.38 21.43
C TYR A 97 5.56 3.22 20.84
N ARG A 98 4.91 2.07 21.06
CA ARG A 98 3.51 1.87 20.65
C ARG A 98 2.56 2.83 21.37
N GLU A 99 2.76 3.05 22.66
CA GLU A 99 1.97 4.04 23.41
C GLU A 99 2.21 5.47 22.92
N GLN A 100 3.46 5.82 22.61
CA GLN A 100 3.79 7.12 22.02
C GLN A 100 3.15 7.29 20.64
N ASP A 101 3.21 6.30 19.76
CA ASP A 101 2.54 6.30 18.45
C ASP A 101 1.03 6.53 18.62
N LYS A 102 0.40 5.79 19.52
CA LYS A 102 -1.03 5.92 19.81
C LYS A 102 -1.41 7.32 20.28
N GLN A 103 -0.61 7.90 21.16
CA GLN A 103 -0.83 9.25 21.66
C GLN A 103 -0.69 10.29 20.55
N LEU A 104 0.38 10.23 19.74
CA LEU A 104 0.61 11.14 18.62
C LEU A 104 -0.51 11.05 17.58
N ARG A 105 -1.00 9.87 17.24
CA ARG A 105 -2.14 9.71 16.32
C ARG A 105 -3.38 10.45 16.81
N LYS A 106 -3.66 10.38 18.10
CA LYS A 106 -4.78 11.12 18.72
C LYS A 106 -4.56 12.64 18.68
N GLU A 107 -3.37 13.10 19.03
CA GLU A 107 -3.04 14.53 18.99
C GLU A 107 -3.18 15.08 17.56
N ILE A 108 -2.62 14.40 16.57
CA ILE A 108 -2.72 14.77 15.16
C ILE A 108 -4.18 14.82 14.72
N SER A 109 -5.00 13.82 15.09
CA SER A 109 -6.41 13.79 14.70
C SER A 109 -7.20 14.97 15.28
N VAL A 110 -6.89 15.41 16.48
CA VAL A 110 -7.49 16.61 17.08
C VAL A 110 -7.08 17.87 16.31
N LEU A 111 -5.80 18.01 15.98
CA LEU A 111 -5.30 19.15 15.20
C LEU A 111 -5.91 19.19 13.80
N LEU A 112 -6.02 18.04 13.12
CA LEU A 112 -6.66 17.92 11.80
C LEU A 112 -8.14 18.33 11.84
N ARG A 113 -8.87 18.00 12.90
CA ARG A 113 -10.25 18.49 13.08
C ARG A 113 -10.33 20.00 13.22
N VAL A 114 -9.41 20.60 13.97
CA VAL A 114 -9.34 22.06 14.13
C VAL A 114 -9.07 22.75 12.78
N THR A 115 -8.29 22.11 11.91
CA THR A 115 -8.00 22.63 10.56
C THR A 115 -9.07 22.29 9.51
N GLY A 116 -10.16 21.60 9.89
CA GLY A 116 -11.33 21.38 9.04
C GLY A 116 -11.52 19.95 8.53
N LEU A 117 -10.71 18.97 9.01
CA LEU A 117 -10.94 17.57 8.66
C LEU A 117 -12.26 17.06 9.27
N GLU A 118 -13.04 16.37 8.47
CA GLU A 118 -14.27 15.72 8.94
C GLU A 118 -14.00 14.82 10.16
N ALA A 119 -14.84 14.92 11.19
CA ALA A 119 -14.62 14.21 12.45
C ALA A 119 -14.53 12.68 12.26
N ALA A 120 -15.38 12.10 11.40
CA ALA A 120 -15.35 10.66 11.11
C ALA A 120 -14.03 10.22 10.49
N THR A 121 -13.47 11.01 9.58
CA THR A 121 -12.18 10.76 8.95
C THR A 121 -11.04 10.88 9.95
N ALA A 122 -11.06 11.92 10.79
CA ALA A 122 -10.05 12.10 11.84
C ALA A 122 -10.08 10.96 12.88
N ASP A 123 -11.27 10.47 13.23
CA ASP A 123 -11.43 9.30 14.10
C ASP A 123 -10.88 8.02 13.45
N THR A 124 -11.12 7.84 12.16
CA THR A 124 -10.60 6.71 11.40
C THR A 124 -9.07 6.70 11.41
N LEU A 125 -8.43 7.86 11.21
CA LEU A 125 -6.97 8.01 11.30
C LEU A 125 -6.45 7.70 12.72
N ALA A 126 -7.06 8.28 13.75
CA ALA A 126 -6.65 8.11 15.14
C ALA A 126 -6.75 6.65 15.63
N ASN A 127 -7.82 5.95 15.20
CA ASN A 127 -8.13 4.59 15.64
C ASN A 127 -7.38 3.52 14.85
N TRP A 128 -6.80 3.83 13.69
CA TRP A 128 -5.97 2.88 12.99
C TRP A 128 -4.74 2.52 13.82
N ASP A 129 -4.55 1.22 14.08
CA ASP A 129 -3.41 0.71 14.85
C ASP A 129 -2.51 -0.17 13.97
N PRO A 130 -1.29 0.28 13.60
CA PRO A 130 -0.37 -0.52 12.79
C PRO A 130 0.08 -1.82 13.48
N TYR A 131 -0.09 -1.92 14.80
CA TYR A 131 0.34 -3.07 15.59
C TYR A 131 -0.75 -4.13 15.77
N ASP A 132 -2.03 -3.77 15.58
CA ASP A 132 -3.14 -4.71 15.47
C ASP A 132 -3.36 -5.09 14.00
N GLN A 133 -2.61 -6.07 13.57
CA GLN A 133 -2.65 -6.54 12.19
C GLN A 133 -3.72 -7.61 11.92
N ASN A 134 -4.57 -7.90 12.88
CA ASN A 134 -5.73 -8.79 12.70
C ASN A 134 -6.93 -8.06 12.12
N VAL A 135 -6.91 -6.73 12.16
CA VAL A 135 -7.97 -5.87 11.64
C VAL A 135 -7.47 -5.14 10.39
N SER A 136 -8.20 -5.28 9.29
CA SER A 136 -7.91 -4.53 8.07
C SER A 136 -8.45 -3.11 8.16
N ALA A 137 -7.59 -2.12 7.90
CA ALA A 137 -8.05 -0.75 7.74
C ALA A 137 -8.97 -0.62 6.52
N SER A 138 -10.04 0.15 6.63
CA SER A 138 -10.97 0.41 5.53
C SER A 138 -10.38 1.31 4.44
N PHE A 139 -9.20 1.89 4.66
CA PHE A 139 -8.50 2.83 3.80
C PHE A 139 -7.02 2.48 3.70
N PHE A 140 -6.35 3.05 2.70
CA PHE A 140 -4.89 3.04 2.59
C PHE A 140 -4.38 4.43 2.20
N ASP A 141 -3.54 4.99 3.05
CA ASP A 141 -2.86 6.26 2.84
C ASP A 141 -1.34 6.10 3.11
N PRO A 142 -0.48 6.23 2.06
CA PRO A 142 0.97 6.05 2.21
C PRO A 142 1.63 7.07 3.14
N HIS A 143 1.11 8.30 3.18
CA HIS A 143 1.64 9.33 4.06
C HIS A 143 1.34 8.98 5.52
N TRP A 144 0.08 8.70 5.85
CA TRP A 144 -0.32 8.34 7.21
C TRP A 144 0.30 7.03 7.69
N MET A 145 0.31 6.00 6.84
CA MET A 145 0.73 4.67 7.25
C MET A 145 2.25 4.48 7.21
N PHE A 146 2.94 5.08 6.24
CA PHE A 146 4.37 4.88 6.02
C PHE A 146 5.21 6.14 6.16
N GLY A 147 4.60 7.32 6.26
CA GLY A 147 5.29 8.61 6.28
C GLY A 147 5.90 8.98 4.92
N LEU A 148 5.30 8.54 3.81
CA LEU A 148 5.74 8.85 2.45
C LEU A 148 5.01 10.07 1.92
N ASN A 149 5.76 11.10 1.51
CA ASN A 149 5.20 12.37 1.05
C ASN A 149 4.97 12.41 -0.47
N GLU A 150 5.78 11.70 -1.25
CA GLU A 150 5.82 11.83 -2.71
C GLU A 150 5.25 10.59 -3.44
N GLY A 151 4.85 9.55 -2.73
CA GLY A 151 4.45 8.27 -3.32
C GLY A 151 5.62 7.28 -3.46
N PHE A 152 5.40 6.22 -4.23
CA PHE A 152 6.36 5.13 -4.40
C PHE A 152 7.16 5.26 -5.69
N ASP A 153 8.43 4.85 -5.66
CA ASP A 153 9.25 4.69 -6.87
C ASP A 153 8.74 3.56 -7.76
N ILE A 154 8.31 2.47 -7.14
CA ILE A 154 7.82 1.27 -7.83
C ILE A 154 6.59 0.75 -7.09
N VAL A 155 5.54 0.46 -7.85
CA VAL A 155 4.37 -0.27 -7.37
C VAL A 155 4.25 -1.58 -8.14
N ILE A 156 4.27 -2.70 -7.41
CA ILE A 156 4.23 -4.05 -7.98
C ILE A 156 3.07 -4.83 -7.39
N ALA A 157 2.23 -5.45 -8.23
CA ALA A 157 1.13 -6.26 -7.73
C ALA A 157 0.62 -7.31 -8.72
N ASN A 158 -0.15 -8.24 -8.17
CA ASN A 158 -1.08 -9.11 -8.87
C ASN A 158 -2.49 -8.80 -8.36
N PRO A 159 -3.18 -7.80 -8.94
CA PRO A 159 -4.52 -7.43 -8.49
C PRO A 159 -5.51 -8.60 -8.56
N PRO A 160 -6.48 -8.69 -7.63
CA PRO A 160 -7.40 -9.81 -7.59
C PRO A 160 -8.35 -9.82 -8.80
N TYR A 161 -8.57 -11.00 -9.39
CA TYR A 161 -9.43 -11.21 -10.56
C TYR A 161 -10.90 -11.37 -10.16
N VAL A 162 -11.42 -10.42 -9.39
CA VAL A 162 -12.81 -10.44 -8.91
C VAL A 162 -13.72 -9.80 -9.96
N ARG A 163 -14.75 -10.55 -10.37
CA ARG A 163 -15.70 -10.11 -11.38
C ARG A 163 -16.64 -9.03 -10.84
N GLN A 164 -17.11 -8.20 -11.73
CA GLN A 164 -17.96 -7.05 -11.44
C GLN A 164 -19.26 -7.39 -10.68
N GLU A 165 -19.77 -8.62 -10.81
CA GLU A 165 -20.96 -9.08 -10.09
C GLU A 165 -20.72 -9.21 -8.57
N GLN A 166 -19.48 -9.54 -8.18
CA GLN A 166 -19.09 -9.77 -6.79
C GLN A 166 -18.72 -8.50 -6.03
N ILE A 167 -18.61 -7.37 -6.75
CA ILE A 167 -18.23 -6.06 -6.16
C ILE A 167 -19.40 -5.05 -6.16
N ARG A 168 -20.62 -5.51 -6.32
CA ARG A 168 -21.83 -4.63 -6.42
C ARG A 168 -21.93 -3.65 -5.26
N ASP A 169 -21.67 -4.12 -4.05
CA ASP A 169 -21.85 -3.33 -2.83
C ASP A 169 -20.83 -2.19 -2.70
N ILE A 170 -19.65 -2.34 -3.28
CA ILE A 170 -18.60 -1.32 -3.22
C ILE A 170 -18.59 -0.38 -4.44
N LYS A 171 -19.34 -0.68 -5.52
CA LYS A 171 -19.40 0.17 -6.71
C LYS A 171 -19.79 1.62 -6.43
N PRO A 172 -20.76 1.92 -5.55
CA PRO A 172 -21.08 3.31 -5.21
C PRO A 172 -19.91 4.08 -4.61
N LEU A 173 -19.03 3.39 -3.87
CA LEU A 173 -17.83 3.97 -3.26
C LEU A 173 -16.69 4.15 -4.26
N LEU A 174 -16.58 3.28 -5.27
CA LEU A 174 -15.57 3.36 -6.32
C LEU A 174 -15.87 4.48 -7.33
N LYS A 175 -17.14 4.72 -7.62
CA LYS A 175 -17.56 5.68 -8.65
C LYS A 175 -16.99 7.10 -8.48
N PRO A 176 -16.99 7.71 -7.30
CA PRO A 176 -16.43 9.05 -7.12
C PRO A 176 -14.90 9.09 -7.08
N GLN A 177 -14.22 7.95 -6.90
CA GLN A 177 -12.76 7.91 -6.71
C GLN A 177 -11.96 7.55 -7.97
N TYR A 178 -12.62 6.95 -8.98
CA TYR A 178 -11.94 6.39 -10.15
C TYR A 178 -12.49 6.91 -11.46
N THR A 179 -11.61 7.44 -12.30
CA THR A 179 -11.95 7.90 -13.67
C THR A 179 -12.23 6.71 -14.59
N CYS A 180 -11.55 5.57 -14.37
CA CYS A 180 -11.78 4.31 -15.07
C CYS A 180 -13.08 3.61 -14.67
N TYR A 181 -13.89 4.22 -13.79
CA TYR A 181 -15.13 3.59 -13.36
C TYR A 181 -16.07 3.34 -14.54
N THR A 182 -16.52 2.08 -14.62
CA THR A 182 -17.67 1.64 -15.39
C THR A 182 -18.53 0.70 -14.52
N GLY A 183 -19.85 0.65 -14.77
CA GLY A 183 -20.75 -0.24 -14.02
C GLY A 183 -20.47 -1.74 -14.20
N VAL A 184 -19.63 -2.11 -15.16
CA VAL A 184 -19.34 -3.50 -15.57
C VAL A 184 -17.84 -3.84 -15.55
N ALA A 185 -16.99 -2.98 -15.00
CA ALA A 185 -15.57 -3.27 -14.87
C ALA A 185 -15.28 -4.24 -13.73
N ASP A 186 -14.37 -5.16 -13.97
CA ASP A 186 -13.83 -6.07 -12.95
C ASP A 186 -12.90 -5.31 -11.99
N LEU A 187 -12.69 -5.84 -10.79
CA LEU A 187 -12.02 -5.13 -9.69
C LEU A 187 -10.60 -4.67 -10.03
N TYR A 188 -9.85 -5.47 -10.80
CA TYR A 188 -8.46 -5.15 -11.14
C TYR A 188 -8.29 -3.84 -11.93
N VAL A 189 -9.33 -3.38 -12.65
CA VAL A 189 -9.31 -2.10 -13.38
C VAL A 189 -9.04 -0.93 -12.45
N TYR A 190 -9.69 -0.92 -11.30
CA TYR A 190 -9.51 0.13 -10.29
C TYR A 190 -8.13 0.06 -9.62
N PHE A 191 -7.55 -1.13 -9.50
CA PHE A 191 -6.19 -1.30 -8.98
C PHE A 191 -5.14 -0.68 -9.91
N PHE A 192 -5.33 -0.72 -11.23
CA PHE A 192 -4.42 -0.03 -12.17
C PHE A 192 -4.40 1.47 -11.92
N GLU A 193 -5.57 2.11 -11.88
CA GLU A 193 -5.65 3.55 -11.61
C GLU A 193 -5.11 3.88 -10.21
N ARG A 194 -5.46 3.07 -9.21
CA ARG A 194 -4.94 3.25 -7.86
C ARG A 194 -3.42 3.08 -7.80
N GLY A 195 -2.87 2.10 -8.48
CA GLY A 195 -1.42 1.89 -8.55
C GLY A 195 -0.68 3.09 -9.13
N ILE A 196 -1.23 3.70 -10.19
CA ILE A 196 -0.68 4.93 -10.78
C ILE A 196 -0.77 6.11 -9.80
N GLN A 197 -1.91 6.27 -9.11
CA GLN A 197 -2.08 7.32 -8.09
C GLN A 197 -1.11 7.19 -6.90
N LEU A 198 -0.62 5.99 -6.64
CA LEU A 198 0.34 5.71 -5.57
C LEU A 198 1.80 5.97 -5.96
N LEU A 199 2.08 6.14 -7.24
CA LEU A 199 3.41 6.43 -7.73
C LEU A 199 3.75 7.92 -7.57
N LYS A 200 5.01 8.20 -7.32
CA LYS A 200 5.59 9.53 -7.56
C LYS A 200 5.71 9.80 -9.05
N ASP A 201 6.04 11.03 -9.42
CA ASP A 201 6.39 11.38 -10.79
C ASP A 201 7.52 10.48 -11.30
N SER A 202 7.41 10.01 -12.53
CA SER A 202 8.32 9.05 -13.17
C SER A 202 8.46 7.70 -12.44
N GLY A 203 7.61 7.39 -11.47
CA GLY A 203 7.56 6.08 -10.81
C GLY A 203 7.02 4.97 -11.72
N ILE A 204 7.33 3.71 -11.43
CA ILE A 204 7.03 2.56 -12.29
C ILE A 204 5.95 1.68 -11.68
N LEU A 205 4.92 1.38 -12.47
CA LEU A 205 3.92 0.35 -12.18
C LEU A 205 4.32 -0.94 -12.90
N THR A 206 4.31 -2.05 -12.16
CA THR A 206 4.49 -3.39 -12.74
C THR A 206 3.39 -4.32 -12.25
N TYR A 207 2.42 -4.61 -13.10
CA TYR A 207 1.27 -5.44 -12.75
C TYR A 207 1.19 -6.67 -13.65
N ILE A 208 0.88 -7.82 -13.02
CA ILE A 208 0.35 -8.98 -13.74
C ILE A 208 -1.15 -9.04 -13.48
N SER A 209 -1.96 -9.06 -14.53
CA SER A 209 -3.43 -9.04 -14.41
C SER A 209 -4.09 -9.74 -15.59
N SER A 210 -5.43 -9.84 -15.59
CA SER A 210 -6.16 -10.36 -16.73
C SER A 210 -5.98 -9.46 -17.97
N ASN A 211 -5.77 -10.05 -19.15
CA ASN A 211 -5.68 -9.35 -20.43
C ASN A 211 -7.04 -8.90 -21.01
N LYS A 212 -8.15 -9.24 -20.32
CA LYS A 212 -9.51 -8.96 -20.84
C LYS A 212 -9.74 -7.48 -21.16
N TYR A 213 -9.12 -6.57 -20.41
CA TYR A 213 -9.27 -5.14 -20.66
C TYR A 213 -8.70 -4.70 -22.01
N PHE A 214 -7.88 -5.50 -22.70
CA PHE A 214 -7.39 -5.19 -24.06
C PHE A 214 -8.53 -5.12 -25.08
N ARG A 215 -9.56 -5.95 -24.93
CA ARG A 215 -10.65 -6.09 -25.91
C ARG A 215 -12.03 -5.77 -25.37
N ALA A 216 -12.25 -5.91 -24.05
CA ALA A 216 -13.55 -5.67 -23.45
C ALA A 216 -13.92 -4.18 -23.47
N ASN A 217 -15.19 -3.87 -23.67
CA ASN A 217 -15.69 -2.48 -23.68
C ASN A 217 -15.44 -1.78 -22.33
N TYR A 218 -15.58 -2.48 -21.22
CA TYR A 218 -15.30 -1.89 -19.90
C TYR A 218 -13.84 -1.50 -19.68
N GLY A 219 -12.92 -2.03 -20.50
CA GLY A 219 -11.50 -1.70 -20.45
C GLY A 219 -11.12 -0.42 -21.20
N GLU A 220 -12.04 0.22 -21.92
CA GLU A 220 -11.77 1.41 -22.73
C GLU A 220 -11.12 2.53 -21.92
N LYS A 221 -11.74 2.94 -20.82
CA LYS A 221 -11.20 3.98 -19.94
C LYS A 221 -9.84 3.63 -19.33
N LEU A 222 -9.59 2.35 -19.02
CA LEU A 222 -8.28 1.91 -18.58
C LEU A 222 -7.24 2.02 -19.69
N ARG A 223 -7.59 1.62 -20.91
CA ARG A 223 -6.68 1.79 -22.07
C ARG A 223 -6.37 3.26 -22.33
N GLU A 224 -7.36 4.13 -22.24
CA GLU A 224 -7.18 5.59 -22.34
C GLU A 224 -6.24 6.11 -21.24
N LEU A 225 -6.47 5.73 -19.99
CA LEU A 225 -5.61 6.11 -18.88
C LEU A 225 -4.15 5.69 -19.13
N LEU A 226 -3.93 4.43 -19.48
CA LEU A 226 -2.59 3.91 -19.72
C LEU A 226 -1.91 4.57 -20.91
N SER A 227 -2.64 4.81 -22.01
CA SER A 227 -2.06 5.38 -23.24
C SER A 227 -1.88 6.90 -23.21
N GLN A 228 -2.62 7.61 -22.35
CA GLN A 228 -2.59 9.09 -22.33
C GLN A 228 -1.87 9.67 -21.11
N LYS A 229 -1.80 8.90 -20.02
CA LYS A 229 -1.26 9.37 -18.74
C LYS A 229 0.02 8.65 -18.33
N THR A 230 0.39 7.57 -19.04
CA THR A 230 1.58 6.81 -18.69
C THR A 230 2.40 6.46 -19.92
N HIS A 231 3.71 6.31 -19.75
CA HIS A 231 4.60 5.76 -20.77
C HIS A 231 4.70 4.25 -20.60
N ILE A 232 4.17 3.49 -21.58
CA ILE A 232 4.18 2.01 -21.53
C ILE A 232 5.53 1.50 -22.02
N HIS A 233 6.34 0.96 -21.11
CA HIS A 233 7.63 0.33 -21.45
C HIS A 233 7.49 -1.08 -22.02
N THR A 234 6.60 -1.87 -21.42
CA THR A 234 6.47 -3.30 -21.77
C THR A 234 5.05 -3.77 -21.56
N LEU A 235 4.55 -4.51 -22.54
CA LEU A 235 3.27 -5.19 -22.48
C LEU A 235 3.49 -6.61 -22.97
N ILE A 236 3.26 -7.60 -22.08
CA ILE A 236 3.37 -9.02 -22.39
C ILE A 236 1.99 -9.62 -22.26
N ASP A 237 1.47 -10.16 -23.36
CA ASP A 237 0.23 -10.95 -23.36
C ASP A 237 0.59 -12.44 -23.44
N PHE A 238 0.24 -13.21 -22.43
CA PHE A 238 0.49 -14.65 -22.40
C PHE A 238 -0.59 -15.44 -23.15
N GLY A 239 -1.66 -14.78 -23.61
CA GLY A 239 -2.76 -15.47 -24.28
C GLY A 239 -3.32 -16.61 -23.44
N ASP A 240 -3.36 -17.81 -24.03
CA ASP A 240 -3.87 -19.03 -23.39
C ASP A 240 -2.77 -19.83 -22.68
N ALA A 241 -1.56 -19.32 -22.54
CA ALA A 241 -0.46 -20.02 -21.87
C ALA A 241 -0.82 -20.34 -20.40
N PRO A 242 -0.58 -21.56 -19.92
CA PRO A 242 -0.93 -21.99 -18.57
C PRO A 242 0.07 -21.47 -17.52
N ILE A 243 0.08 -20.15 -17.32
CA ILE A 243 0.97 -19.49 -16.35
C ILE A 243 0.52 -19.75 -14.91
N PHE A 244 -0.78 -19.88 -14.68
CA PHE A 244 -1.37 -20.19 -13.38
C PHE A 244 -2.13 -21.52 -13.43
N THR A 245 -2.27 -22.19 -12.28
CA THR A 245 -3.09 -23.40 -12.15
C THR A 245 -4.59 -23.14 -12.42
N ALA A 246 -5.06 -21.93 -12.13
CA ALA A 246 -6.42 -21.50 -12.50
C ALA A 246 -6.45 -20.97 -13.94
N ILE A 247 -7.59 -21.14 -14.61
CA ILE A 247 -7.80 -20.57 -15.95
C ILE A 247 -7.81 -19.05 -15.83
N ALA A 248 -6.71 -18.45 -16.24
CA ALA A 248 -6.56 -17.00 -16.33
C ALA A 248 -5.87 -16.67 -17.67
N TYR A 249 -6.16 -15.52 -18.20
CA TYR A 249 -5.50 -14.99 -19.39
C TYR A 249 -4.61 -13.84 -18.92
N PRO A 250 -3.40 -14.12 -18.39
CA PRO A 250 -2.58 -13.11 -17.77
C PRO A 250 -1.88 -12.22 -18.79
N SER A 251 -1.66 -10.99 -18.39
CA SER A 251 -0.78 -10.05 -19.07
C SER A 251 0.10 -9.33 -18.06
N ILE A 252 1.32 -8.97 -18.44
CA ILE A 252 2.18 -8.08 -17.66
C ILE A 252 2.22 -6.73 -18.34
N VAL A 253 2.04 -5.68 -17.55
CA VAL A 253 2.23 -4.29 -17.97
C VAL A 253 3.28 -3.66 -17.10
N ILE A 254 4.29 -3.06 -17.72
CA ILE A 254 5.28 -2.20 -17.08
C ILE A 254 5.10 -0.81 -17.68
N THR A 255 4.72 0.14 -16.84
CA THR A 255 4.46 1.50 -17.27
C THR A 255 5.01 2.51 -16.28
N GLN A 256 5.37 3.69 -16.75
CA GLN A 256 5.91 4.79 -15.97
C GLN A 256 4.85 5.88 -15.81
N ASN A 257 4.77 6.47 -14.63
CA ASN A 257 3.87 7.60 -14.35
C ASN A 257 4.41 8.89 -14.96
N GLU A 258 4.33 8.95 -16.28
CA GLU A 258 4.81 10.05 -17.10
C GLU A 258 4.01 10.04 -18.40
N ALA A 259 3.60 11.20 -18.89
CA ALA A 259 2.90 11.27 -20.18
C ALA A 259 3.77 10.71 -21.31
N PRO A 260 3.16 10.07 -22.33
CA PRO A 260 3.88 9.49 -23.47
C PRO A 260 4.71 10.50 -24.23
#